data_2f126de3576b996fe34458d05b4c219b
#
_entry.id   2f126de3576b996fe34458d05b4c219b
#
_cell.length_a   1.000
_cell.length_b   1.000
_cell.length_c   1.000
_cell.angle_alpha   90.00
_cell.angle_beta   90.00
_cell.angle_gamma   90.00
#
_symmetry.space_group_name_H-M   'P 1'
#
loop_
_entity.id
_entity.type
_entity.pdbx_description
1 polymer ?
#
loop_
_entity_poly.entity_id
_entity_poly.type
_entity_poly.pdbx_seq_one_letter_code
_entity_poly.pdbx_strand_id
1 'polypeptide(L)'
;QVFAKNYRIDGQDNIKDPVEMHGVRLEVDTHIVTAATPNINSIYSVLEHCNLRPSHRTVSSLAAAEAVLSRQQKEAGTLVVDIGAGTTNMVIIEDGEVQYIGVIPVGGIHLTNDLAIGLRVDLDIAEKVKIEHSKLSGDHKSTKAKITHDKTINLNKILKIYQKIIYKN
;
A
#
# COMPACT_ATOMS: atom_id res chain seq x y z
N GLN A 1 -14.47 -5.44 -7.89
CA GLN A 1 -14.37 -4.34 -8.85
C GLN A 1 -13.61 -4.83 -10.08
N VAL A 2 -14.01 -4.39 -11.26
CA VAL A 2 -13.42 -4.80 -12.54
C VAL A 2 -12.88 -3.54 -13.21
N PHE A 3 -11.64 -3.62 -13.71
CA PHE A 3 -10.97 -2.56 -14.46
C PHE A 3 -10.60 -3.11 -15.82
N ALA A 4 -10.97 -2.42 -16.90
CA ALA A 4 -10.48 -2.73 -18.23
C ALA A 4 -9.01 -2.35 -18.33
N LYS A 5 -8.20 -3.17 -19.01
CA LYS A 5 -6.78 -2.93 -19.24
C LYS A 5 -6.48 -2.67 -20.71
N ASN A 6 -7.13 -3.41 -21.58
CA ASN A 6 -6.92 -3.35 -23.00
C ASN A 6 -8.15 -3.87 -23.74
N TYR A 7 -8.44 -3.29 -24.86
CA TYR A 7 -9.50 -3.73 -25.77
C TYR A 7 -8.90 -4.23 -27.07
N ARG A 8 -9.55 -5.26 -27.63
CA ARG A 8 -9.22 -5.80 -28.96
C ARG A 8 -10.49 -5.91 -29.77
N ILE A 9 -10.50 -5.43 -31.01
CA ILE A 9 -11.61 -5.55 -31.94
C ILE A 9 -11.12 -6.29 -33.19
N ASP A 10 -11.77 -7.40 -33.51
CA ASP A 10 -11.47 -8.25 -34.68
C ASP A 10 -9.98 -8.60 -34.82
N GLY A 11 -9.27 -8.78 -33.70
CA GLY A 11 -7.85 -9.08 -33.64
C GLY A 11 -6.92 -7.86 -33.67
N GLN A 12 -7.43 -6.63 -33.75
CA GLN A 12 -6.66 -5.43 -33.61
C GLN A 12 -6.48 -5.07 -32.13
N ASP A 13 -5.24 -5.10 -31.65
CA ASP A 13 -4.84 -4.80 -30.28
C ASP A 13 -4.67 -3.30 -29.98
N ASN A 14 -4.46 -2.99 -28.69
CA ASN A 14 -4.12 -1.65 -28.18
C ASN A 14 -5.19 -0.60 -28.43
N ILE A 15 -6.45 -0.98 -28.38
CA ILE A 15 -7.56 -0.05 -28.46
C ILE A 15 -7.83 0.48 -27.06
N LYS A 16 -7.70 1.81 -26.87
CA LYS A 16 -7.95 2.47 -25.57
C LYS A 16 -9.44 2.69 -25.32
N ASP A 17 -10.17 3.10 -26.33
CA ASP A 17 -11.60 3.34 -26.26
C ASP A 17 -12.31 2.68 -27.45
N PRO A 18 -13.10 1.63 -27.23
CA PRO A 18 -13.83 0.94 -28.30
C PRO A 18 -15.15 1.62 -28.69
N VAL A 19 -15.54 2.71 -27.99
CA VAL A 19 -16.80 3.41 -28.27
C VAL A 19 -16.81 3.96 -29.70
N GLU A 20 -17.93 3.77 -30.41
CA GLU A 20 -18.13 4.14 -31.81
C GLU A 20 -17.28 3.35 -32.84
N MET A 21 -16.50 2.36 -32.41
CA MET A 21 -15.79 1.48 -33.33
C MET A 21 -16.71 0.34 -33.83
N HIS A 22 -16.58 0.00 -35.10
CA HIS A 22 -17.32 -1.10 -35.71
C HIS A 22 -16.47 -2.36 -35.71
N GLY A 23 -17.06 -3.50 -35.34
CA GLY A 23 -16.42 -4.82 -35.34
C GLY A 23 -17.42 -5.91 -35.03
N VAL A 24 -17.00 -7.14 -35.30
CA VAL A 24 -17.81 -8.35 -35.05
C VAL A 24 -17.47 -8.95 -33.69
N ARG A 25 -16.23 -8.81 -33.24
CA ARG A 25 -15.72 -9.40 -31.98
C ARG A 25 -14.98 -8.36 -31.14
N LEU A 26 -15.51 -8.10 -29.94
CA LEU A 26 -14.85 -7.30 -28.92
C LEU A 26 -14.29 -8.23 -27.83
N GLU A 27 -12.99 -8.13 -27.58
CA GLU A 27 -12.31 -8.78 -26.46
C GLU A 27 -11.82 -7.72 -25.50
N VAL A 28 -11.88 -8.00 -24.20
CA VAL A 28 -11.46 -7.07 -23.15
C VAL A 28 -10.59 -7.81 -22.15
N ASP A 29 -9.36 -7.36 -22.00
CA ASP A 29 -8.50 -7.80 -20.90
C ASP A 29 -8.87 -7.01 -19.64
N THR A 30 -9.16 -7.71 -18.55
CA THR A 30 -9.64 -7.07 -17.32
C THR A 30 -8.80 -7.42 -16.11
N HIS A 31 -8.61 -6.45 -15.23
CA HIS A 31 -8.10 -6.67 -13.90
C HIS A 31 -9.28 -6.77 -12.92
N ILE A 32 -9.42 -7.90 -12.22
CA ILE A 32 -10.51 -8.15 -11.28
C ILE A 32 -9.97 -8.13 -9.86
N VAL A 33 -10.49 -7.19 -9.06
CA VAL A 33 -10.17 -7.07 -7.63
C VAL A 33 -11.32 -7.66 -6.82
N THR A 34 -11.02 -8.67 -6.03
CA THR A 34 -11.96 -9.34 -5.13
C THR A 34 -11.60 -9.11 -3.67
N ALA A 35 -12.58 -9.19 -2.80
CA ALA A 35 -12.41 -9.15 -1.36
C ALA A 35 -13.31 -10.19 -0.69
N ALA A 36 -12.93 -10.66 0.49
CA ALA A 36 -13.74 -11.60 1.25
C ALA A 36 -15.07 -10.95 1.67
N THR A 37 -16.18 -11.58 1.30
CA THR A 37 -17.53 -11.08 1.59
C THR A 37 -17.75 -10.77 3.09
N PRO A 38 -17.30 -11.60 4.06
CA PRO A 38 -17.46 -11.29 5.48
C PRO A 38 -16.83 -9.95 5.88
N ASN A 39 -15.65 -9.63 5.34
CA ASN A 39 -14.95 -8.38 5.64
C ASN A 39 -15.74 -7.17 5.11
N ILE A 40 -16.27 -7.28 3.88
CA ILE A 40 -17.09 -6.23 3.29
C ILE A 40 -18.38 -6.04 4.10
N ASN A 41 -19.06 -7.12 4.49
CA ASN A 41 -20.27 -7.06 5.29
C ASN A 41 -20.01 -6.42 6.67
N SER A 42 -18.86 -6.70 7.29
CA SER A 42 -18.49 -6.07 8.56
C SER A 42 -18.34 -4.55 8.42
N ILE A 43 -17.73 -4.07 7.33
CA ILE A 43 -17.62 -2.63 7.04
C ILE A 43 -19.02 -2.01 6.84
N TYR A 44 -19.90 -2.67 6.07
CA TYR A 44 -21.27 -2.18 5.88
C TYR A 44 -22.04 -2.13 7.19
N SER A 45 -21.92 -3.13 8.04
CA SER A 45 -22.57 -3.14 9.36
C SER A 45 -22.14 -1.95 10.22
N VAL A 46 -20.85 -1.63 10.25
CA VAL A 46 -20.34 -0.44 10.96
C VAL A 46 -20.91 0.84 10.39
N LEU A 47 -20.91 0.99 9.07
CA LEU A 47 -21.47 2.18 8.41
C LEU A 47 -22.96 2.36 8.69
N GLU A 48 -23.71 1.26 8.70
CA GLU A 48 -25.14 1.25 8.98
C GLU A 48 -25.44 1.67 10.43
N HIS A 49 -24.66 1.19 11.40
CA HIS A 49 -24.73 1.65 12.79
C HIS A 49 -24.40 3.13 12.96
N CYS A 50 -23.58 3.70 12.06
CA CYS A 50 -23.31 5.12 12.01
C CYS A 50 -24.34 5.92 11.18
N ASN A 51 -25.41 5.31 10.70
CA ASN A 51 -26.39 5.89 9.77
C ASN A 51 -25.77 6.42 8.47
N LEU A 52 -24.69 5.81 8.00
CA LEU A 52 -24.01 6.14 6.75
C LEU A 52 -24.39 5.13 5.66
N ARG A 53 -24.71 5.63 4.47
CA ARG A 53 -24.99 4.81 3.29
C ARG A 53 -23.97 5.11 2.20
N PRO A 54 -22.96 4.23 1.99
CA PRO A 54 -22.00 4.43 0.92
C PRO A 54 -22.65 4.24 -0.44
N SER A 55 -22.40 5.17 -1.35
CA SER A 55 -22.87 5.08 -2.74
C SER A 55 -21.95 4.24 -3.61
N HIS A 56 -20.65 4.26 -3.31
CA HIS A 56 -19.61 3.59 -4.09
C HIS A 56 -18.56 2.91 -3.20
N ARG A 57 -17.88 1.94 -3.78
CA ARG A 57 -16.74 1.23 -3.18
C ARG A 57 -15.54 1.33 -4.12
N THR A 58 -14.38 1.55 -3.55
CA THR A 58 -13.12 1.42 -4.29
C THR A 58 -12.01 0.91 -3.38
N VAL A 59 -10.89 0.51 -3.99
CA VAL A 59 -9.70 0.08 -3.26
C VAL A 59 -8.95 1.29 -2.75
N SER A 60 -8.39 1.22 -1.53
CA SER A 60 -7.69 2.35 -0.90
C SER A 60 -6.51 2.85 -1.73
N SER A 61 -5.74 1.94 -2.35
CA SER A 61 -4.61 2.32 -3.20
C SER A 61 -5.04 3.12 -4.44
N LEU A 62 -6.19 2.79 -5.03
CA LEU A 62 -6.73 3.56 -6.15
C LEU A 62 -7.22 4.93 -5.69
N ALA A 63 -7.93 5.00 -4.57
CA ALA A 63 -8.36 6.27 -3.99
C ALA A 63 -7.17 7.18 -3.66
N ALA A 64 -6.09 6.61 -3.11
CA ALA A 64 -4.84 7.33 -2.86
C ALA A 64 -4.21 7.84 -4.17
N ALA A 65 -4.16 7.00 -5.22
CA ALA A 65 -3.63 7.38 -6.51
C ALA A 65 -4.44 8.53 -7.15
N GLU A 66 -5.78 8.47 -7.06
CA GLU A 66 -6.64 9.55 -7.54
C GLU A 66 -6.37 10.89 -6.83
N ALA A 67 -6.08 10.83 -5.53
CA ALA A 67 -5.81 12.02 -4.71
C ALA A 67 -4.44 12.66 -4.97
N VAL A 68 -3.42 11.86 -5.33
CA VAL A 68 -2.03 12.35 -5.37
C VAL A 68 -1.45 12.48 -6.78
N LEU A 69 -1.99 11.75 -7.78
CA LEU A 69 -1.45 11.74 -9.12
C LEU A 69 -2.11 12.78 -10.02
N SER A 70 -1.29 13.52 -10.76
CA SER A 70 -1.75 14.33 -11.90
C SER A 70 -2.12 13.43 -13.09
N ARG A 71 -2.90 13.98 -14.04
CA ARG A 71 -3.23 13.28 -15.27
C ARG A 71 -1.98 12.84 -16.05
N GLN A 72 -0.98 13.70 -16.16
CA GLN A 72 0.28 13.38 -16.85
C GLN A 72 1.02 12.20 -16.20
N GLN A 73 1.03 12.11 -14.87
CA GLN A 73 1.65 10.99 -14.16
C GLN A 73 0.91 9.67 -14.39
N LYS A 74 -0.43 9.70 -14.46
CA LYS A 74 -1.24 8.52 -14.79
C LYS A 74 -1.00 8.04 -16.23
N GLU A 75 -0.82 8.95 -17.17
CA GLU A 75 -0.53 8.62 -18.56
C GLU A 75 0.91 8.10 -18.76
N ALA A 76 1.87 8.68 -18.06
CA ALA A 76 3.29 8.33 -18.18
C ALA A 76 3.69 7.01 -17.51
N GLY A 77 2.81 6.42 -16.73
CA GLY A 77 3.10 5.23 -15.93
C GLY A 77 3.65 5.57 -14.53
N THR A 78 2.88 5.26 -13.49
CA THR A 78 3.26 5.55 -12.11
C THR A 78 2.87 4.41 -11.18
N LEU A 79 3.79 4.04 -10.29
CA LEU A 79 3.54 3.18 -9.14
C LEU A 79 3.27 4.04 -7.90
N VAL A 80 2.10 3.87 -7.29
CA VAL A 80 1.81 4.41 -5.96
C VAL A 80 1.94 3.31 -4.93
N VAL A 81 2.69 3.57 -3.86
CA VAL A 81 2.87 2.66 -2.73
C VAL A 81 2.37 3.37 -1.48
N ASP A 82 1.36 2.79 -0.85
CA ASP A 82 0.76 3.27 0.40
C ASP A 82 1.15 2.33 1.53
N ILE A 83 2.06 2.78 2.39
CA ILE A 83 2.58 2.00 3.52
C ILE A 83 1.81 2.37 4.77
N GLY A 84 0.84 1.54 5.13
CA GLY A 84 0.00 1.69 6.30
C GLY A 84 0.57 1.03 7.56
N ALA A 85 -0.25 0.93 8.60
CA ALA A 85 0.12 0.28 9.85
C ALA A 85 0.27 -1.25 9.68
N GLY A 86 -0.71 -1.91 9.06
CA GLY A 86 -0.74 -3.38 8.93
C GLY A 86 -0.45 -3.89 7.54
N THR A 87 -0.62 -3.07 6.50
CA THR A 87 -0.50 -3.45 5.10
C THR A 87 0.23 -2.41 4.28
N THR A 88 0.84 -2.85 3.20
CA THR A 88 1.36 -1.98 2.13
C THR A 88 0.53 -2.23 0.88
N ASN A 89 -0.15 -1.21 0.40
CA ASN A 89 -0.98 -1.27 -0.79
C ASN A 89 -0.22 -0.67 -1.98
N MET A 90 -0.42 -1.24 -3.15
CA MET A 90 0.23 -0.79 -4.37
C MET A 90 -0.77 -0.69 -5.51
N VAL A 91 -0.62 0.31 -6.35
CA VAL A 91 -1.31 0.41 -7.63
C VAL A 91 -0.36 0.91 -8.70
N ILE A 92 -0.39 0.28 -9.86
CA ILE A 92 0.30 0.73 -11.07
C ILE A 92 -0.76 1.26 -12.02
N ILE A 93 -0.57 2.50 -12.46
CA ILE A 93 -1.42 3.17 -13.45
C ILE A 93 -0.52 3.56 -14.61
N GLU A 94 -0.92 3.21 -15.81
CA GLU A 94 -0.23 3.53 -17.06
C GLU A 94 -1.28 3.80 -18.14
N ASP A 95 -1.05 4.76 -18.99
CA ASP A 95 -2.01 5.22 -20.00
C ASP A 95 -3.38 5.63 -19.43
N GLY A 96 -3.42 6.06 -18.16
CA GLY A 96 -4.64 6.38 -17.44
C GLY A 96 -5.40 5.16 -16.88
N GLU A 97 -4.96 3.94 -17.19
CA GLU A 97 -5.63 2.69 -16.83
C GLU A 97 -4.92 1.95 -15.70
N VAL A 98 -5.69 1.22 -14.89
CA VAL A 98 -5.17 0.41 -13.80
C VAL A 98 -4.53 -0.86 -14.35
N GLN A 99 -3.22 -0.96 -14.31
CA GLN A 99 -2.46 -2.11 -14.76
C GLN A 99 -2.32 -3.19 -13.69
N TYR A 100 -2.16 -2.79 -12.44
CA TYR A 100 -1.97 -3.73 -11.33
C TYR A 100 -2.44 -3.12 -10.00
N ILE A 101 -3.04 -3.95 -9.15
CA ILE A 101 -3.33 -3.64 -7.75
C ILE A 101 -2.82 -4.80 -6.91
N GLY A 102 -2.05 -4.50 -5.87
CA GLY A 102 -1.51 -5.48 -4.95
C GLY A 102 -1.58 -5.02 -3.50
N VAL A 103 -1.63 -6.00 -2.60
CA VAL A 103 -1.58 -5.79 -1.15
C VAL A 103 -0.54 -6.71 -0.55
N ILE A 104 0.40 -6.14 0.19
CA ILE A 104 1.37 -6.89 0.99
C ILE A 104 0.91 -6.79 2.46
N PRO A 105 0.75 -7.91 3.18
CA PRO A 105 0.31 -7.90 4.58
C PRO A 105 1.47 -7.53 5.53
N VAL A 106 2.21 -6.48 5.20
CA VAL A 106 3.31 -5.94 6.00
C VAL A 106 3.17 -4.42 6.05
N GLY A 107 3.31 -3.83 7.22
CA GLY A 107 3.25 -2.40 7.46
C GLY A 107 4.02 -2.00 8.71
N GLY A 108 3.82 -0.79 9.17
CA GLY A 108 4.56 -0.18 10.27
C GLY A 108 4.55 -0.93 11.60
N ILE A 109 3.48 -1.68 11.90
CA ILE A 109 3.38 -2.47 13.14
C ILE A 109 4.35 -3.66 13.14
N HIS A 110 4.67 -4.20 11.97
CA HIS A 110 5.64 -5.29 11.86
C HIS A 110 7.04 -4.81 12.25
N LEU A 111 7.40 -3.58 11.84
CA LEU A 111 8.64 -2.93 12.27
C LEU A 111 8.66 -2.70 13.80
N THR A 112 7.54 -2.27 14.38
CA THR A 112 7.41 -2.09 15.83
C THR A 112 7.61 -3.41 16.56
N ASN A 113 6.97 -4.48 16.10
CA ASN A 113 7.11 -5.83 16.68
C ASN A 113 8.57 -6.32 16.61
N ASP A 114 9.22 -6.16 15.47
CA ASP A 114 10.62 -6.57 15.31
C ASP A 114 11.57 -5.76 16.20
N LEU A 115 11.29 -4.47 16.40
CA LEU A 115 12.03 -3.64 17.34
C LEU A 115 11.78 -4.09 18.79
N ALA A 116 10.53 -4.38 19.16
CA ALA A 116 10.19 -4.87 20.49
C ALA A 116 10.95 -6.15 20.83
N ILE A 117 10.93 -7.12 19.91
CA ILE A 117 11.66 -8.40 20.04
C ILE A 117 13.18 -8.16 20.08
N GLY A 118 13.70 -7.41 19.11
CA GLY A 118 15.14 -7.18 18.96
C GLY A 118 15.77 -6.39 20.13
N LEU A 119 15.02 -5.44 20.69
CA LEU A 119 15.46 -4.61 21.81
C LEU A 119 15.02 -5.17 23.17
N ARG A 120 14.11 -6.16 23.20
CA ARG A 120 13.48 -6.72 24.40
C ARG A 120 12.81 -5.63 25.24
N VAL A 121 11.90 -4.90 24.61
CA VAL A 121 11.10 -3.84 25.21
C VAL A 121 9.62 -4.02 24.86
N ASP A 122 8.74 -3.35 25.60
CA ASP A 122 7.31 -3.33 25.32
C ASP A 122 7.00 -2.62 24.01
N LEU A 123 5.85 -2.95 23.41
CA LEU A 123 5.43 -2.41 22.11
C LEU A 123 5.37 -0.87 22.08
N ASP A 124 4.87 -0.25 23.17
CA ASP A 124 4.76 1.20 23.28
C ASP A 124 6.13 1.89 23.25
N ILE A 125 7.12 1.25 23.89
CA ILE A 125 8.51 1.73 23.87
C ILE A 125 9.11 1.53 22.48
N ALA A 126 8.86 0.38 21.85
CA ALA A 126 9.34 0.10 20.50
C ALA A 126 8.76 1.07 19.48
N GLU A 127 7.49 1.45 19.60
CA GLU A 127 6.84 2.43 18.72
C GLU A 127 7.49 3.81 18.85
N LYS A 128 7.75 4.27 20.08
CA LYS A 128 8.47 5.53 20.32
C LYS A 128 9.87 5.50 19.71
N VAL A 129 10.60 4.39 19.90
CA VAL A 129 11.94 4.21 19.30
C VAL A 129 11.87 4.24 17.77
N LYS A 130 10.86 3.61 17.18
CA LYS A 130 10.63 3.66 15.73
C LYS A 130 10.44 5.08 15.25
N ILE A 131 9.57 5.85 15.89
CA ILE A 131 9.24 7.23 15.48
C ILE A 131 10.43 8.17 15.67
N GLU A 132 11.09 8.10 16.83
CA GLU A 132 12.11 9.07 17.23
C GLU A 132 13.50 8.77 16.64
N HIS A 133 13.83 7.49 16.45
CA HIS A 133 15.19 7.06 16.18
C HIS A 133 15.38 6.26 14.89
N SER A 134 14.30 5.98 14.13
CA SER A 134 14.42 5.26 12.86
C SER A 134 14.85 6.20 11.75
N LYS A 135 16.09 6.05 11.30
CA LYS A 135 16.64 6.71 10.12
C LYS A 135 17.25 5.66 9.21
N LEU A 136 16.91 5.72 7.92
CA LEU A 136 17.48 4.83 6.89
C LEU A 136 18.92 5.20 6.53
N SER A 137 19.32 6.45 6.75
CA SER A 137 20.69 6.90 6.54
C SER A 137 21.58 6.59 7.75
N GLY A 138 22.75 6.01 7.55
CA GLY A 138 23.69 5.60 8.59
C GLY A 138 24.34 6.73 9.41
N ASP A 139 24.01 7.99 9.18
CA ASP A 139 24.55 9.15 9.88
C ASP A 139 23.82 9.39 11.22
N HIS A 140 24.04 8.50 12.16
CA HIS A 140 23.68 8.76 13.54
C HIS A 140 24.81 9.52 14.24
N LYS A 141 24.58 10.80 14.53
CA LYS A 141 25.49 11.63 15.34
C LYS A 141 25.69 11.09 16.76
N SER A 142 24.86 10.16 17.22
CA SER A 142 24.94 9.47 18.50
C SER A 142 24.72 7.98 18.32
N THR A 143 25.58 7.15 18.90
CA THR A 143 25.44 5.69 18.91
C THR A 143 24.51 5.16 19.98
N LYS A 144 24.06 6.02 20.91
CA LYS A 144 23.22 5.63 22.06
C LYS A 144 22.04 6.59 22.19
N ALA A 145 20.84 6.06 22.41
CA ALA A 145 19.64 6.81 22.75
C ALA A 145 19.05 6.33 24.07
N LYS A 146 18.62 7.26 24.91
CA LYS A 146 17.92 6.98 26.16
C LYS A 146 16.44 6.78 25.85
N ILE A 147 15.87 5.63 26.20
CA ILE A 147 14.47 5.31 25.93
C ILE A 147 13.60 5.51 27.17
N THR A 148 14.11 5.13 28.33
CA THR A 148 13.47 5.32 29.63
C THR A 148 14.51 5.74 30.65
N HIS A 149 14.09 6.08 31.89
CA HIS A 149 15.00 6.52 32.96
C HIS A 149 16.19 5.57 33.14
N ASP A 150 15.99 4.25 32.98
CA ASP A 150 17.00 3.22 33.24
C ASP A 150 17.49 2.47 31.99
N LYS A 151 16.97 2.78 30.79
CA LYS A 151 17.28 1.99 29.59
C LYS A 151 17.82 2.86 28.46
N THR A 152 19.00 2.52 28.03
CA THR A 152 19.67 3.11 26.86
C THR A 152 19.85 2.04 25.80
N ILE A 153 19.59 2.35 24.54
CA ILE A 153 19.82 1.44 23.42
C ILE A 153 20.90 1.95 22.50
N ASN A 154 21.56 0.99 21.84
CA ASN A 154 22.49 1.29 20.77
C ASN A 154 21.73 1.45 19.44
N LEU A 155 21.79 2.63 18.85
CA LEU A 155 21.10 2.97 17.60
C LEU A 155 21.57 2.09 16.43
N ASN A 156 22.82 1.62 16.44
CA ASN A 156 23.33 0.67 15.44
C ASN A 156 22.60 -0.68 15.49
N LYS A 157 22.05 -1.06 16.65
CA LYS A 157 21.22 -2.26 16.78
C LYS A 157 19.88 -2.10 16.06
N ILE A 158 19.29 -0.91 16.14
CA ILE A 158 18.06 -0.57 15.39
C ILE A 158 18.33 -0.67 13.89
N LEU A 159 19.41 -0.04 13.41
CA LEU A 159 19.79 -0.08 12.00
C LEU A 159 19.98 -1.51 11.48
N LYS A 160 20.65 -2.37 12.27
CA LYS A 160 20.80 -3.80 11.93
C LYS A 160 19.47 -4.55 11.85
N ILE A 161 18.52 -4.22 12.72
CA ILE A 161 17.16 -4.82 12.66
C ILE A 161 16.49 -4.41 11.35
N TYR A 162 16.49 -3.13 11.00
CA TYR A 162 15.92 -2.64 9.73
C TYR A 162 16.59 -3.25 8.51
N GLN A 163 17.90 -3.30 8.47
CA GLN A 163 18.64 -3.92 7.36
C GLN A 163 18.26 -5.39 7.20
N LYS A 164 18.13 -6.14 8.31
CA LYS A 164 17.74 -7.55 8.26
C LYS A 164 16.30 -7.74 7.74
N ILE A 165 15.39 -6.79 7.98
CA ILE A 165 14.01 -6.82 7.48
C ILE A 165 13.99 -6.52 5.98
N ILE A 166 14.72 -5.49 5.54
CA ILE A 166 14.74 -5.05 4.13
C ILE A 166 15.42 -6.08 3.21
N TYR A 167 16.46 -6.77 3.67
CA TYR A 167 17.25 -7.69 2.84
C TYR A 167 16.86 -9.18 2.99
N LYS A 168 15.79 -9.50 3.71
CA LYS A 168 15.37 -10.90 3.95
C LYS A 168 14.25 -11.37 3.01
N ASN A 169 13.81 -10.52 2.08
CA ASN A 169 12.81 -10.84 1.05
C ASN A 169 13.48 -10.96 -0.33
#